data_727602c36766c02567add7926b3f228b
#
_entry.id   727602c36766c02567add7926b3f228b
#
_cell.length_a   1.000
_cell.length_b   1.000
_cell.length_c   1.000
_cell.angle_alpha   90.00
_cell.angle_beta   90.00
_cell.angle_gamma   90.00
#
_symmetry.space_group_name_H-M   'P 1'
#
loop_
_entity.id
_entity.type
_entity.pdbx_description
1 polymer ?
#
loop_
_entity_poly.entity_id
_entity_poly.type
_entity_poly.pdbx_seq_one_letter_code
_entity_poly.pdbx_strand_id
1 'polypeptide(L)' 'MNQGSPETPGGADALLLLAVAAGRDGMLAGHGGPFGAVIVGPDGRVIAEGCNRVTSANDPTAHAEVTAIRAACA' A
#
# COMPACT_ATOMS: atom_id res chain seq x y z
N MET A 1 -18.60 19.56 -2.86
CA MET A 1 -18.27 19.32 -3.28
C MET A 1 -17.67 18.92 -3.65
N ASN A 2 -17.63 19.08 -3.48
CA ASN A 2 -17.03 18.77 -3.97
C ASN A 2 -16.62 18.18 -4.26
N GLN A 3 -16.43 18.13 -4.21
CA GLN A 3 -16.11 17.55 -4.65
C GLN A 3 -15.47 17.00 -5.08
N GLY A 4 -15.68 16.61 -4.94
CA GLY A 4 -14.95 16.02 -5.47
C GLY A 4 -13.82 16.34 -5.89
N SER A 5 -13.39 16.54 -5.49
CA SER A 5 -12.46 16.98 -5.88
C SER A 5 -11.96 16.54 -6.92
N PRO A 6 -11.99 16.98 -7.36
CA PRO A 6 -11.61 16.64 -8.44
C PRO A 6 -10.42 16.33 -8.65
N GLU A 7 -10.16 16.68 -8.15
CA GLU A 7 -9.16 16.61 -8.38
C GLU A 7 -8.47 15.59 -8.62
N THR A 8 -8.18 15.10 -8.04
CA THR A 8 -7.31 14.04 -8.20
C THR A 8 -8.09 12.88 -8.61
N PRO A 9 -7.99 12.42 -9.79
CA PRO A 9 -8.68 11.22 -10.19
C PRO A 9 -8.33 10.17 -9.19
N GLY A 10 -9.31 9.71 -8.53
CA GLY A 10 -9.13 8.70 -7.56
C GLY A 10 -8.83 9.20 -6.19
N GLY A 11 -8.16 10.29 -6.04
CA GLY A 11 -7.88 10.87 -4.75
C GLY A 11 -7.53 9.87 -3.68
N ALA A 12 -7.94 10.17 -2.45
CA ALA A 12 -7.66 9.31 -1.30
C ALA A 12 -8.39 7.97 -1.39
N ASP A 13 -9.60 7.96 -1.95
CA ASP A 13 -10.37 6.72 -2.07
C ASP A 13 -9.68 5.71 -2.98
N ALA A 14 -9.16 6.17 -4.11
CA ALA A 14 -8.45 5.28 -5.02
C ALA A 14 -7.14 4.79 -4.41
N LEU A 15 -6.44 5.63 -3.65
CA LEU A 15 -5.21 5.24 -2.97
C LEU A 15 -5.49 4.18 -1.91
N LEU A 16 -6.59 4.33 -1.17
CA LEU A 16 -7.00 3.32 -0.20
C LEU A 16 -7.35 2.00 -0.89
N LEU A 17 -8.02 2.06 -2.03
CA LEU A 17 -8.33 0.85 -2.79
C LEU A 17 -7.07 0.15 -3.28
N LEU A 18 -6.04 0.91 -3.67
CA LEU A 18 -4.76 0.32 -4.05
C LEU A 18 -4.11 -0.39 -2.86
N ALA A 19 -4.16 0.23 -1.69
CA ALA A 19 -3.60 -0.39 -0.49
C ALA A 19 -4.36 -1.67 -0.12
N VAL A 20 -5.69 -1.64 -0.21
CA VAL A 20 -6.51 -2.82 0.05
C VAL A 20 -6.18 -3.94 -0.94
N ALA A 21 -6.04 -3.60 -2.22
CA ALA A 21 -5.70 -4.58 -3.25
C ALA A 21 -4.32 -5.18 -3.01
N ALA A 22 -3.34 -4.36 -2.64
CA ALA A 22 -2.00 -4.86 -2.32
C ALA A 22 -2.04 -5.85 -1.16
N GLY A 23 -2.82 -5.54 -0.13
CA GLY A 23 -2.98 -6.42 1.02
C GLY A 23 -3.64 -7.74 0.65
N ARG A 24 -4.71 -7.68 -0.13
CA ARG A 24 -5.41 -8.87 -0.57
C ARG A 24 -4.50 -9.75 -1.43
N ASP A 25 -3.83 -9.15 -2.40
CA ASP A 25 -2.95 -9.89 -3.31
C ASP A 25 -1.79 -10.53 -2.54
N GLY A 26 -1.23 -9.81 -1.57
CA GLY A 26 -0.18 -10.36 -0.72
C GLY A 26 -0.66 -11.53 0.12
N MET A 27 -1.87 -11.45 0.67
CA MET A 27 -2.45 -12.54 1.44
C MET A 27 -2.70 -13.76 0.56
N LEU A 28 -3.26 -13.55 -0.63
CA LEU A 28 -3.54 -14.64 -1.57
C LEU A 28 -2.25 -15.29 -2.08
N ALA A 29 -1.17 -14.53 -2.14
CA ALA A 29 0.13 -15.05 -2.53
C ALA A 29 0.86 -15.73 -1.36
N GLY A 30 0.29 -15.72 -0.17
CA GLY A 30 0.89 -16.38 0.99
C GLY A 30 1.95 -15.57 1.70
N HIS A 31 2.03 -14.26 1.47
CA HIS A 31 3.07 -13.44 2.09
C HIS A 31 2.78 -13.09 3.55
N GLY A 32 1.52 -13.02 3.93
CA GLY A 32 1.14 -12.65 5.29
C GLY A 32 -0.34 -12.31 5.35
N GLY A 33 -0.74 -11.52 6.35
CA GLY A 33 -2.12 -11.10 6.52
C GLY A 33 -2.58 -10.12 5.45
N PRO A 34 -3.89 -9.79 5.43
CA PRO A 34 -4.51 -8.99 4.35
C PRO A 34 -4.31 -7.48 4.56
N PHE A 35 -3.07 -7.06 4.78
CA PHE A 35 -2.74 -5.66 5.05
C PHE A 35 -1.85 -5.11 3.95
N GLY A 36 -2.18 -3.91 3.48
CA GLY A 36 -1.44 -3.24 2.43
C GLY A 36 -1.21 -1.77 2.76
N ALA A 37 -0.24 -1.18 2.09
CA ALA A 37 0.08 0.24 2.25
C ALA A 37 0.60 0.79 0.93
N VAL A 38 0.38 2.09 0.72
CA VAL A 38 0.96 2.81 -0.41
C VAL A 38 1.70 4.03 0.12
N ILE A 39 2.81 4.37 -0.51
CA ILE A 39 3.58 5.59 -0.25
C ILE A 39 3.33 6.53 -1.41
N VAL A 40 2.93 7.75 -1.10
CA VAL A 40 2.54 8.74 -2.11
C VAL A 40 3.46 9.95 -2.01
N GLY A 41 3.92 10.44 -3.14
CA GLY A 41 4.74 11.64 -3.19
C GLY A 41 3.91 12.91 -3.09
N PRO A 42 4.57 14.07 -3.00
CA PRO A 42 3.88 15.36 -2.88
C PRO A 42 3.00 15.68 -4.08
N ASP A 43 3.29 15.09 -5.23
CA ASP A 43 2.52 15.28 -6.45
C ASP A 43 1.32 14.33 -6.57
N GLY A 44 1.09 13.50 -5.55
CA GLY A 44 -0.01 12.53 -5.53
C GLY A 44 0.29 11.22 -6.22
N ARG A 45 1.49 11.04 -6.74
CA ARG A 45 1.87 9.78 -7.39
C ARG A 45 2.27 8.73 -6.39
N VAL A 46 1.89 7.49 -6.66
CA VAL A 46 2.32 6.36 -5.85
C VAL A 46 3.80 6.09 -6.10
N ILE A 47 4.59 6.16 -5.04
CA ILE A 47 6.02 5.87 -5.09
C ILE A 47 6.28 4.39 -4.89
N ALA A 48 5.53 3.77 -3.98
CA ALA A 48 5.72 2.37 -3.66
C ALA A 48 4.47 1.79 -3.04
N GLU A 49 4.34 0.47 -3.13
CA GLU A 49 3.28 -0.29 -2.47
C GLU A 49 3.94 -1.38 -1.64
N GLY A 50 3.24 -1.81 -0.61
CA GLY A 50 3.71 -2.90 0.21
C GLY A 50 2.55 -3.71 0.77
N CYS A 51 2.81 -4.96 1.09
CA CYS A 51 1.87 -5.81 1.79
C CYS A 51 2.56 -6.41 3.01
N ASN A 52 1.75 -6.98 3.91
CA ASN A 52 2.27 -7.67 5.06
C ASN A 52 3.09 -8.89 4.60
N ARG A 53 4.32 -8.99 5.03
CA ARG A 53 5.23 -10.08 4.68
C ARG A 53 5.84 -10.76 5.90
N VAL A 54 5.19 -10.62 7.04
CA VAL A 54 5.68 -11.23 8.28
C VAL A 54 5.95 -12.72 8.10
N THR A 55 5.02 -13.42 7.48
CA THR A 55 5.14 -14.86 7.24
C THR A 55 6.21 -15.19 6.20
N SER A 56 6.12 -14.57 5.02
CA SER A 56 7.00 -14.94 3.91
C SER A 56 8.45 -14.51 4.14
N ALA A 57 8.65 -13.38 4.82
CA ALA A 57 10.00 -12.88 5.12
C ALA A 57 10.53 -13.44 6.44
N ASN A 58 9.69 -14.12 7.21
CA ASN A 58 10.04 -14.63 8.51
C ASN A 58 10.55 -13.52 9.43
N ASP A 59 9.91 -12.34 9.33
CA ASP A 59 10.33 -11.12 9.97
C ASP A 59 9.11 -10.46 10.61
N PRO A 60 9.02 -10.44 11.96
CA PRO A 60 7.86 -9.88 12.63
C PRO A 60 7.68 -8.38 12.42
N THR A 61 8.70 -7.68 11.91
CA THR A 61 8.59 -6.26 11.61
C THR A 61 8.12 -5.98 10.18
N ALA A 62 7.92 -6.99 9.34
CA ALA A 62 7.58 -6.82 7.94
C ALA A 62 6.08 -6.52 7.75
N HIS A 63 5.57 -5.54 8.49
CA HIS A 63 4.23 -5.02 8.31
C HIS A 63 4.14 -4.26 6.97
N ALA A 64 2.92 -4.09 6.47
CA ALA A 64 2.69 -3.50 5.15
C ALA A 64 3.35 -2.14 4.98
N GLU A 65 3.24 -1.27 5.97
CA GLU A 65 3.85 0.07 5.89
C GLU A 65 5.38 -0.01 5.89
N VAL A 66 5.95 -0.95 6.63
CA VAL A 66 7.40 -1.14 6.64
C VAL A 66 7.87 -1.65 5.29
N THR A 67 7.17 -2.61 4.70
CA THR A 67 7.55 -3.14 3.39
C THR A 67 7.42 -2.07 2.32
N ALA A 68 6.40 -1.21 2.39
CA ALA A 68 6.23 -0.11 1.45
C ALA A 68 7.36 0.94 1.60
N ILE A 69 7.73 1.28 2.83
CA ILE A 69 8.81 2.23 3.08
C ILE A 69 10.14 1.69 2.55
N ARG A 70 10.43 0.41 2.80
CA ARG A 70 11.65 -0.21 2.30
C ARG A 70 11.69 -0.18 0.77
N ALA A 71 10.56 -0.46 0.12
CA ALA A 71 10.48 -0.40 -1.33
C ALA A 71 10.72 1.02 -1.85
N ALA A 72 10.15 2.02 -1.18
CA ALA A 72 10.32 3.41 -1.57
C ALA A 72 11.77 3.87 -1.44
N CYS A 73 12.49 3.34 -0.46
CA CYS A 73 13.88 3.72 -0.18
C CYS A 73 14.91 2.88 -0.95
N ALA A 74 14.46 1.87 -1.64
CA ALA A 74 15.37 1.00 -2.41
C ALA A 74 15.85 1.67 -3.74
#